data_3fea8661bacfeed280008008c72b0210
#
_entry.id   3fea8661bacfeed280008008c72b0210
#
_cell.length_a   1.000
_cell.length_b   1.000
_cell.length_c   1.000
_cell.angle_alpha   90.00
_cell.angle_beta   90.00
_cell.angle_gamma   90.00
#
_symmetry.space_group_name_H-M   'P 1'
#
loop_
_entity.id
_entity.type
_entity.pdbx_description
1 polymer ?
#
loop_
_entity_poly.entity_id
_entity_poly.type
_entity_poly.pdbx_seq_one_letter_code
_entity_poly.pdbx_strand_id
1 'polypeptide(L)'
;SRKILEEYQKLVANIKALSGVIQGEIKVATIYSIGLYELDETVKKFMDKYPFVHLDIEFSQSAKIYQDLIDGRIDIGFVAYPKEHSHIHILPVKNDTLLLVTHPRHPLAKLKNIAVGRINGLDFIGFAEDTPSAQAIKAICDKNNITLKTKMVFDNIELIKRAVEINAGVSILPSSTVAQEIEHRLLCGIPLRAVKFFRPLAILLNKNKTLSLAAQKFLENIHAKI
;
A
#
# COMPACT_ATOMS: atom_id res chain seq x y z
N SER A 1 -25.84 -19.47 -11.68
CA SER A 1 -25.62 -18.98 -13.06
C SER A 1 -24.38 -18.08 -13.21
N ARG A 2 -24.06 -17.17 -12.27
CA ARG A 2 -22.88 -16.28 -12.34
C ARG A 2 -21.57 -17.07 -12.36
N LYS A 3 -21.43 -18.08 -11.52
CA LYS A 3 -20.27 -18.98 -11.45
C LYS A 3 -20.01 -19.72 -12.77
N ILE A 4 -21.09 -20.17 -13.45
CA ILE A 4 -20.98 -20.85 -14.74
C ILE A 4 -20.47 -19.89 -15.82
N LEU A 5 -20.93 -18.65 -15.82
CA LEU A 5 -20.49 -17.63 -16.76
C LEU A 5 -19.01 -17.28 -16.57
N GLU A 6 -18.57 -17.17 -15.31
CA GLU A 6 -17.16 -16.92 -14.96
C GLU A 6 -16.26 -18.09 -15.42
N GLU A 7 -16.68 -19.34 -15.21
CA GLU A 7 -15.91 -20.52 -15.65
C GLU A 7 -15.88 -20.63 -17.18
N TYR A 8 -16.99 -20.30 -17.87
CA TYR A 8 -17.03 -20.25 -19.33
C TYR A 8 -16.09 -19.18 -19.88
N GLN A 9 -16.08 -17.98 -19.30
CA GLN A 9 -15.15 -16.90 -19.71
C GLN A 9 -13.68 -17.29 -19.49
N LYS A 10 -13.35 -17.96 -18.38
CA LYS A 10 -12.02 -18.51 -18.15
C LYS A 10 -11.63 -19.57 -19.20
N LEU A 11 -12.55 -20.46 -19.53
CA LEU A 11 -12.30 -21.48 -20.55
C LEU A 11 -11.99 -20.85 -21.92
N VAL A 12 -12.79 -19.86 -22.34
CA VAL A 12 -12.56 -19.11 -23.59
C VAL A 12 -11.23 -18.37 -23.57
N ALA A 13 -10.89 -17.73 -22.44
CA ALA A 13 -9.60 -17.05 -22.29
C ALA A 13 -8.41 -18.05 -22.36
N ASN A 14 -8.53 -19.22 -21.75
CA ASN A 14 -7.50 -20.25 -21.80
C ASN A 14 -7.32 -20.84 -23.21
N ILE A 15 -8.40 -21.04 -23.97
CA ILE A 15 -8.35 -21.50 -25.37
C ILE A 15 -7.64 -20.45 -26.24
N LYS A 16 -7.94 -19.17 -26.05
CA LYS A 16 -7.26 -18.09 -26.77
C LYS A 16 -5.79 -17.92 -26.36
N ALA A 17 -5.44 -18.24 -25.12
CA ALA A 17 -4.06 -18.26 -24.66
C ALA A 17 -3.21 -19.35 -25.37
N LEU A 18 -3.82 -20.43 -25.84
CA LEU A 18 -3.15 -21.43 -26.69
C LEU A 18 -2.68 -20.85 -28.03
N SER A 19 -3.29 -19.75 -28.50
CA SER A 19 -2.84 -18.99 -29.67
C SER A 19 -1.83 -17.89 -29.35
N GLY A 20 -1.30 -17.85 -28.11
CA GLY A 20 -0.27 -16.89 -27.68
C GLY A 20 -0.83 -15.52 -27.22
N VAL A 21 -2.13 -15.30 -27.27
CA VAL A 21 -2.77 -14.03 -26.86
C VAL A 21 -3.35 -14.15 -25.47
N ILE A 22 -2.78 -13.42 -24.50
CA ILE A 22 -3.34 -13.31 -23.14
C ILE A 22 -4.35 -12.16 -23.14
N GLN A 23 -5.59 -12.47 -22.70
CA GLN A 23 -6.70 -11.52 -22.61
C GLN A 23 -7.58 -11.84 -21.42
N GLY A 24 -8.45 -10.91 -21.04
CA GLY A 24 -9.43 -11.05 -19.95
C GLY A 24 -9.46 -9.84 -19.05
N GLU A 25 -10.21 -9.93 -17.97
CA GLU A 25 -10.31 -8.90 -16.94
C GLU A 25 -9.59 -9.36 -15.68
N ILE A 26 -8.92 -8.43 -15.01
CA ILE A 26 -8.32 -8.63 -13.68
C ILE A 26 -8.86 -7.53 -12.78
N LYS A 27 -9.48 -7.90 -11.67
CA LYS A 27 -9.99 -6.97 -10.65
C LYS A 27 -9.03 -6.90 -9.49
N VAL A 28 -8.47 -5.73 -9.28
CA VAL A 28 -7.49 -5.46 -8.23
C VAL A 28 -8.05 -4.43 -7.26
N ALA A 29 -7.92 -4.66 -5.96
CA ALA A 29 -8.15 -3.61 -4.98
C ALA A 29 -6.87 -3.31 -4.20
N THR A 30 -6.61 -2.05 -3.92
CA THR A 30 -5.39 -1.59 -3.27
C THR A 30 -5.67 -0.43 -2.31
N ILE A 31 -4.88 -0.32 -1.26
CA ILE A 31 -4.87 0.91 -0.46
C ILE A 31 -4.14 2.03 -1.22
N TYR A 32 -4.51 3.28 -0.99
CA TYR A 32 -3.99 4.45 -1.72
C TYR A 32 -2.46 4.47 -1.84
N SER A 33 -1.77 4.29 -0.73
CA SER A 33 -0.30 4.38 -0.68
C SER A 33 0.43 3.29 -1.47
N ILE A 34 -0.20 2.15 -1.76
CA ILE A 34 0.39 1.10 -2.60
C ILE A 34 0.04 1.37 -4.07
N GLY A 35 -1.22 1.65 -4.36
CA GLY A 35 -1.67 1.88 -5.73
C GLY A 35 -0.98 3.05 -6.40
N LEU A 36 -0.78 4.16 -5.67
CA LEU A 36 -0.18 5.37 -6.22
C LEU A 36 1.37 5.33 -6.32
N TYR A 37 2.05 4.53 -5.48
CA TYR A 37 3.51 4.63 -5.36
C TYR A 37 4.27 3.33 -5.63
N GLU A 38 3.57 2.19 -5.62
CA GLU A 38 4.22 0.90 -5.78
C GLU A 38 3.83 0.18 -7.07
N LEU A 39 2.61 0.43 -7.57
CA LEU A 39 2.05 -0.31 -8.69
C LEU A 39 2.19 0.39 -10.04
N ASP A 40 2.42 1.69 -10.12
CA ASP A 40 2.38 2.50 -11.33
C ASP A 40 3.27 1.95 -12.46
N GLU A 41 4.57 1.77 -12.22
CA GLU A 41 5.48 1.20 -13.22
C GLU A 41 5.15 -0.26 -13.56
N THR A 42 4.71 -1.03 -12.56
CA THR A 42 4.36 -2.44 -12.75
C THR A 42 3.13 -2.58 -13.62
N VAL A 43 2.11 -1.76 -13.35
CA VAL A 43 0.89 -1.67 -14.16
C VAL A 43 1.22 -1.25 -15.58
N LYS A 44 2.03 -0.19 -15.75
CA LYS A 44 2.43 0.28 -17.08
C LYS A 44 3.11 -0.82 -17.89
N LYS A 45 4.15 -1.47 -17.33
CA LYS A 45 4.87 -2.56 -18.00
C LYS A 45 3.96 -3.74 -18.34
N PHE A 46 3.02 -4.05 -17.45
CA PHE A 46 2.06 -5.13 -17.68
C PHE A 46 1.10 -4.81 -18.84
N MET A 47 0.55 -3.60 -18.86
CA MET A 47 -0.37 -3.16 -19.93
C MET A 47 0.33 -3.09 -21.29
N ASP A 48 1.58 -2.62 -21.32
CA ASP A 48 2.39 -2.60 -22.56
C ASP A 48 2.63 -4.03 -23.10
N LYS A 49 2.83 -5.00 -22.20
CA LYS A 49 3.08 -6.40 -22.56
C LYS A 49 1.83 -7.19 -22.91
N TYR A 50 0.69 -6.85 -22.30
CA TYR A 50 -0.58 -7.58 -22.44
C TYR A 50 -1.74 -6.63 -22.78
N PRO A 51 -1.74 -6.03 -23.98
CA PRO A 51 -2.67 -4.96 -24.36
C PRO A 51 -4.14 -5.39 -24.44
N PHE A 52 -4.42 -6.70 -24.47
CA PHE A 52 -5.78 -7.26 -24.47
C PHE A 52 -6.30 -7.64 -23.08
N VAL A 53 -5.56 -7.33 -22.03
CA VAL A 53 -6.02 -7.52 -20.64
C VAL A 53 -6.61 -6.21 -20.14
N HIS A 54 -7.85 -6.27 -19.65
CA HIS A 54 -8.47 -5.16 -18.92
C HIS A 54 -8.09 -5.26 -17.43
N LEU A 55 -7.45 -4.22 -16.92
CA LEU A 55 -7.05 -4.13 -15.53
C LEU A 55 -7.93 -3.09 -14.81
N ASP A 56 -8.83 -3.56 -13.95
CA ASP A 56 -9.69 -2.74 -13.10
C ASP A 56 -9.06 -2.58 -11.72
N ILE A 57 -8.67 -1.35 -11.36
CA ILE A 57 -8.00 -1.06 -10.08
C ILE A 57 -8.88 -0.16 -9.23
N GLU A 58 -9.38 -0.71 -8.12
CA GLU A 58 -10.16 0.02 -7.11
C GLU A 58 -9.28 0.41 -5.91
N PHE A 59 -9.38 1.67 -5.49
CA PHE A 59 -8.79 2.12 -4.22
C PHE A 59 -9.78 1.88 -3.08
N SER A 60 -9.32 1.22 -2.03
CA SER A 60 -10.22 0.83 -0.94
C SER A 60 -9.48 0.73 0.41
N GLN A 61 -10.23 0.68 1.49
CA GLN A 61 -9.69 0.40 2.82
C GLN A 61 -9.36 -1.09 2.99
N SER A 62 -8.34 -1.40 3.81
CA SER A 62 -7.88 -2.78 4.00
C SER A 62 -9.00 -3.75 4.37
N ALA A 63 -9.90 -3.39 5.29
CA ALA A 63 -11.00 -4.26 5.71
C ALA A 63 -11.92 -4.64 4.54
N LYS A 64 -12.26 -3.67 3.67
CA LYS A 64 -13.09 -3.92 2.48
C LYS A 64 -12.34 -4.81 1.48
N ILE A 65 -11.03 -4.63 1.29
CA ILE A 65 -10.22 -5.49 0.41
C ILE A 65 -10.30 -6.96 0.83
N TYR A 66 -10.17 -7.26 2.13
CA TYR A 66 -10.35 -8.62 2.65
C TYR A 66 -11.73 -9.17 2.33
N GLN A 67 -12.79 -8.38 2.59
CA GLN A 67 -14.16 -8.81 2.34
C GLN A 67 -14.42 -9.06 0.85
N ASP A 68 -13.98 -8.15 -0.02
CA ASP A 68 -14.17 -8.27 -1.47
C ASP A 68 -13.42 -9.48 -2.06
N LEU A 69 -12.25 -9.83 -1.51
CA LEU A 69 -11.55 -11.06 -1.86
C LEU A 69 -12.33 -12.31 -1.45
N ILE A 70 -12.83 -12.35 -0.21
CA ILE A 70 -13.60 -13.48 0.32
C ILE A 70 -14.87 -13.69 -0.49
N ASP A 71 -15.56 -12.61 -0.83
CA ASP A 71 -16.78 -12.63 -1.63
C ASP A 71 -16.52 -12.88 -3.13
N GLY A 72 -15.25 -12.93 -3.55
CA GLY A 72 -14.86 -13.17 -4.93
C GLY A 72 -15.09 -11.98 -5.88
N ARG A 73 -15.34 -10.77 -5.34
CA ARG A 73 -15.59 -9.56 -6.14
C ARG A 73 -14.31 -9.04 -6.81
N ILE A 74 -13.15 -9.28 -6.21
CA ILE A 74 -11.84 -8.98 -6.77
C ILE A 74 -10.98 -10.24 -6.88
N ASP A 75 -9.89 -10.16 -7.63
CA ASP A 75 -8.94 -11.26 -7.85
C ASP A 75 -7.72 -11.12 -6.97
N ILE A 76 -7.22 -9.89 -6.80
CA ILE A 76 -5.97 -9.58 -6.12
C ILE A 76 -6.18 -8.37 -5.21
N GLY A 77 -5.72 -8.45 -3.97
CA GLY A 77 -5.71 -7.35 -3.01
C GLY A 77 -4.29 -6.93 -2.64
N PHE A 78 -4.05 -5.63 -2.45
CA PHE A 78 -2.79 -5.09 -1.94
C PHE A 78 -3.02 -4.33 -0.65
N VAL A 79 -2.33 -4.75 0.42
CA VAL A 79 -2.48 -4.14 1.74
C VAL A 79 -1.13 -3.93 2.43
N ALA A 80 -1.14 -3.03 3.41
CA ALA A 80 -0.07 -2.94 4.40
C ALA A 80 -0.52 -3.60 5.70
N TYR A 81 0.46 -4.09 6.48
CA TYR A 81 0.20 -4.79 7.75
C TYR A 81 -0.80 -5.93 7.58
N PRO A 82 -0.52 -6.92 6.73
CA PRO A 82 -1.44 -8.01 6.46
C PRO A 82 -1.77 -8.76 7.75
N LYS A 83 -3.04 -9.17 7.89
CA LYS A 83 -3.53 -9.98 9.01
C LYS A 83 -3.87 -11.38 8.49
N GLU A 84 -3.48 -12.40 9.23
CA GLU A 84 -3.84 -13.78 8.90
C GLU A 84 -5.36 -13.97 8.86
N HIS A 85 -5.81 -14.72 7.86
CA HIS A 85 -7.21 -15.08 7.65
C HIS A 85 -7.32 -16.46 7.03
N SER A 86 -8.30 -17.26 7.48
CA SER A 86 -8.47 -18.66 7.05
C SER A 86 -8.64 -18.82 5.53
N HIS A 87 -9.34 -17.88 4.89
CA HIS A 87 -9.65 -17.91 3.46
C HIS A 87 -8.66 -17.13 2.58
N ILE A 88 -7.70 -16.43 3.17
CA ILE A 88 -6.76 -15.56 2.42
C ILE A 88 -5.35 -16.14 2.45
N HIS A 89 -4.74 -16.21 1.29
CA HIS A 89 -3.32 -16.46 1.12
C HIS A 89 -2.58 -15.12 1.08
N ILE A 90 -1.56 -14.96 1.93
CA ILE A 90 -0.77 -13.73 2.05
C ILE A 90 0.58 -13.98 1.40
N LEU A 91 0.91 -13.18 0.39
CA LEU A 91 2.21 -13.18 -0.27
C LEU A 91 2.96 -11.91 0.16
N PRO A 92 4.01 -12.01 1.01
CA PRO A 92 4.82 -10.86 1.37
C PRO A 92 5.48 -10.24 0.12
N VAL A 93 5.47 -8.90 0.04
CA VAL A 93 6.08 -8.16 -1.07
C VAL A 93 7.39 -7.54 -0.61
N LYS A 94 7.32 -6.59 0.31
CA LYS A 94 8.49 -5.90 0.89
C LYS A 94 8.16 -5.27 2.23
N ASN A 95 9.19 -4.83 2.93
CA ASN A 95 9.09 -3.98 4.10
C ASN A 95 9.47 -2.56 3.72
N ASP A 96 8.50 -1.64 3.70
CA ASP A 96 8.76 -0.23 3.47
C ASP A 96 9.25 0.45 4.77
N THR A 97 10.25 1.32 4.66
CA THR A 97 10.79 2.04 5.82
C THR A 97 9.90 3.24 6.16
N LEU A 98 9.60 3.45 7.42
CA LEU A 98 8.90 4.64 7.88
C LEU A 98 9.89 5.72 8.29
N LEU A 99 9.62 6.95 7.86
CA LEU A 99 10.40 8.15 8.16
C LEU A 99 9.57 9.11 9.01
N LEU A 100 10.22 9.86 9.90
CA LEU A 100 9.63 11.10 10.40
C LEU A 100 9.67 12.12 9.26
N VAL A 101 8.52 12.64 8.88
CA VAL A 101 8.37 13.60 7.78
C VAL A 101 8.02 14.96 8.33
N THR A 102 8.74 15.98 7.87
CA THR A 102 8.61 17.35 8.35
C THR A 102 8.66 18.35 7.20
N HIS A 103 8.13 19.54 7.42
CA HIS A 103 8.40 20.69 6.56
C HIS A 103 9.91 21.03 6.57
N PRO A 104 10.53 21.50 5.46
CA PRO A 104 11.97 21.82 5.40
C PRO A 104 12.42 22.88 6.40
N ARG A 105 11.54 23.79 6.83
CA ARG A 105 11.83 24.83 7.85
C ARG A 105 11.65 24.32 9.29
N HIS A 106 11.19 23.10 9.49
CA HIS A 106 11.04 22.54 10.83
C HIS A 106 12.41 22.34 11.48
N PRO A 107 12.59 22.63 12.79
CA PRO A 107 13.91 22.51 13.47
C PRO A 107 14.58 21.14 13.30
N LEU A 108 13.78 20.07 13.25
CA LEU A 108 14.27 18.70 13.08
C LEU A 108 14.74 18.39 11.65
N ALA A 109 14.36 19.17 10.64
CA ALA A 109 14.69 18.91 9.23
C ALA A 109 16.20 18.88 8.95
N LYS A 110 17.02 19.53 9.81
CA LYS A 110 18.48 19.56 9.70
C LYS A 110 19.17 18.29 10.21
N LEU A 111 18.44 17.38 10.84
CA LEU A 111 19.00 16.18 11.43
C LEU A 111 19.11 15.06 10.37
N LYS A 112 20.26 14.38 10.33
CA LYS A 112 20.45 13.21 9.48
C LYS A 112 19.62 11.99 9.94
N ASN A 113 19.27 11.95 11.21
CA ASN A 113 18.43 10.93 11.85
C ASN A 113 18.05 11.40 13.26
N ILE A 114 17.04 10.77 13.86
CA ILE A 114 16.50 11.17 15.15
C ILE A 114 16.23 9.95 16.05
N ALA A 115 16.56 10.05 17.33
CA ALA A 115 16.12 9.06 18.31
C ALA A 115 14.59 9.13 18.47
N VAL A 116 13.92 7.99 18.54
CA VAL A 116 12.45 7.92 18.58
C VAL A 116 11.87 8.75 19.75
N GLY A 117 12.50 8.78 20.92
CA GLY A 117 12.04 9.58 22.06
C GLY A 117 11.97 11.10 21.80
N ARG A 118 12.68 11.61 20.81
CA ARG A 118 12.67 13.04 20.47
C ARG A 118 11.41 13.49 19.73
N ILE A 119 10.56 12.56 19.28
CA ILE A 119 9.26 12.92 18.71
C ILE A 119 8.18 13.14 19.77
N ASN A 120 8.49 12.87 21.03
CA ASN A 120 7.57 13.07 22.14
C ASN A 120 7.08 14.52 22.22
N GLY A 121 5.78 14.72 22.34
CA GLY A 121 5.14 16.03 22.44
C GLY A 121 5.11 16.86 21.17
N LEU A 122 5.55 16.33 20.02
CA LEU A 122 5.44 17.04 18.74
C LEU A 122 3.98 17.15 18.29
N ASP A 123 3.67 18.24 17.62
CA ASP A 123 2.41 18.41 16.89
C ASP A 123 2.38 17.43 15.71
N PHE A 124 1.43 16.51 15.71
CA PHE A 124 1.39 15.36 14.84
C PHE A 124 0.17 15.36 13.91
N ILE A 125 0.42 15.01 12.66
CA ILE A 125 -0.61 14.76 11.66
C ILE A 125 -0.68 13.25 11.47
N GLY A 126 -1.79 12.65 11.89
CA GLY A 126 -1.95 11.20 11.97
C GLY A 126 -2.85 10.60 10.91
N PHE A 127 -2.80 9.29 10.80
CA PHE A 127 -3.81 8.49 10.11
C PHE A 127 -5.05 8.32 10.98
N ALA A 128 -6.21 8.09 10.36
CA ALA A 128 -7.43 7.71 11.06
C ALA A 128 -7.20 6.45 11.92
N GLU A 129 -7.75 6.44 13.15
CA GLU A 129 -7.42 5.46 14.19
C GLU A 129 -7.75 4.01 13.81
N ASP A 130 -8.73 3.80 12.93
CA ASP A 130 -9.15 2.50 12.42
C ASP A 130 -8.18 1.93 11.37
N THR A 131 -7.20 2.73 10.89
CA THR A 131 -6.23 2.27 9.89
C THR A 131 -5.12 1.41 10.52
N PRO A 132 -4.63 0.37 9.81
CA PRO A 132 -3.49 -0.42 10.28
C PRO A 132 -2.23 0.43 10.53
N SER A 133 -2.03 1.51 9.75
CA SER A 133 -0.90 2.42 9.92
C SER A 133 -0.97 3.19 11.24
N ALA A 134 -2.15 3.73 11.61
CA ALA A 134 -2.33 4.39 12.90
C ALA A 134 -2.07 3.44 14.06
N GLN A 135 -2.62 2.22 13.99
CA GLN A 135 -2.44 1.19 15.01
C GLN A 135 -0.97 0.81 15.19
N ALA A 136 -0.21 0.65 14.08
CA ALA A 136 1.20 0.34 14.13
C ALA A 136 2.03 1.49 14.73
N ILE A 137 1.79 2.74 14.33
CA ILE A 137 2.46 3.92 14.88
C ILE A 137 2.15 4.04 16.36
N LYS A 138 0.88 3.89 16.76
CA LYS A 138 0.46 3.93 18.16
C LYS A 138 1.18 2.87 18.99
N ALA A 139 1.20 1.62 18.53
CA ALA A 139 1.88 0.53 19.25
C ALA A 139 3.39 0.81 19.48
N ILE A 140 4.04 1.45 18.51
CA ILE A 140 5.44 1.86 18.67
C ILE A 140 5.59 3.02 19.65
N CYS A 141 4.71 4.01 19.59
CA CYS A 141 4.70 5.13 20.53
C CYS A 141 4.48 4.64 21.96
N ASP A 142 3.49 3.77 22.19
CA ASP A 142 3.17 3.18 23.49
C ASP A 142 4.38 2.41 24.06
N LYS A 143 5.01 1.56 23.23
CA LYS A 143 6.20 0.78 23.62
C LYS A 143 7.40 1.65 24.03
N ASN A 144 7.50 2.87 23.52
CA ASN A 144 8.61 3.79 23.78
C ASN A 144 8.23 4.95 24.70
N ASN A 145 7.05 4.91 25.35
CA ASN A 145 6.52 5.97 26.22
C ASN A 145 6.47 7.34 25.52
N ILE A 146 6.00 7.37 24.28
CA ILE A 146 5.91 8.57 23.44
C ILE A 146 4.44 9.01 23.37
N THR A 147 4.19 10.27 23.65
CA THR A 147 2.88 10.91 23.46
C THR A 147 2.99 11.93 22.34
N LEU A 148 2.26 11.72 21.26
CA LEU A 148 2.16 12.67 20.14
C LEU A 148 0.96 13.62 20.38
N LYS A 149 1.12 14.89 20.04
CA LYS A 149 0.02 15.86 20.09
C LYS A 149 -0.70 15.87 18.74
N THR A 150 -1.65 14.95 18.56
CA THR A 150 -2.41 14.85 17.31
C THR A 150 -3.22 16.12 17.09
N LYS A 151 -2.91 16.84 16.00
CA LYS A 151 -3.58 18.07 15.55
C LYS A 151 -4.62 17.81 14.48
N MET A 152 -4.29 16.93 13.55
CA MET A 152 -5.14 16.56 12.42
C MET A 152 -5.06 15.06 12.18
N VAL A 153 -6.14 14.50 11.65
CA VAL A 153 -6.27 13.09 11.32
C VAL A 153 -6.89 12.97 9.92
N PHE A 154 -6.29 12.13 9.08
CA PHE A 154 -6.79 11.86 7.74
C PHE A 154 -6.74 10.35 7.45
N ASP A 155 -7.63 9.88 6.60
CA ASP A 155 -7.64 8.52 6.06
C ASP A 155 -6.79 8.37 4.79
N ASN A 156 -6.43 9.50 4.17
CA ASN A 156 -5.67 9.59 2.93
C ASN A 156 -4.28 10.20 3.16
N ILE A 157 -3.24 9.48 2.70
CA ILE A 157 -1.84 9.88 2.86
C ILE A 157 -1.49 11.21 2.15
N GLU A 158 -2.17 11.52 1.02
CA GLU A 158 -1.96 12.77 0.29
C GLU A 158 -2.34 13.99 1.13
N LEU A 159 -3.47 13.90 1.86
CA LEU A 159 -3.90 14.96 2.77
C LEU A 159 -2.91 15.13 3.94
N ILE A 160 -2.36 14.03 4.45
CA ILE A 160 -1.31 14.10 5.49
C ILE A 160 -0.07 14.83 4.95
N LYS A 161 0.41 14.47 3.75
CA LYS A 161 1.55 15.14 3.13
C LYS A 161 1.31 16.64 2.96
N ARG A 162 0.15 17.03 2.44
CA ARG A 162 -0.23 18.45 2.29
C ARG A 162 -0.27 19.20 3.61
N ALA A 163 -0.78 18.59 4.68
CA ALA A 163 -0.77 19.19 6.01
C ALA A 163 0.66 19.39 6.55
N VAL A 164 1.57 18.46 6.28
CA VAL A 164 3.00 18.63 6.65
C VAL A 164 3.69 19.68 5.78
N GLU A 165 3.37 19.76 4.48
CA GLU A 165 3.90 20.77 3.55
C GLU A 165 3.56 22.21 3.97
N ILE A 166 2.39 22.45 4.56
CA ILE A 166 2.02 23.75 5.12
C ILE A 166 2.54 23.99 6.54
N ASN A 167 3.42 23.08 7.04
CA ASN A 167 4.02 23.12 8.37
C ASN A 167 3.01 23.10 9.54
N ALA A 168 1.90 22.37 9.38
CA ALA A 168 0.89 22.21 10.43
C ALA A 168 1.33 21.22 11.53
N GLY A 169 2.35 20.42 11.27
CA GLY A 169 2.94 19.44 12.17
C GLY A 169 3.86 18.50 11.45
N VAL A 170 4.24 17.41 12.13
CA VAL A 170 5.05 16.32 11.58
C VAL A 170 4.21 15.06 11.39
N SER A 171 4.68 14.12 10.59
CA SER A 171 4.04 12.80 10.45
C SER A 171 5.06 11.67 10.39
N ILE A 172 4.61 10.44 10.51
CA ILE A 172 5.40 9.22 10.24
C ILE A 172 4.83 8.56 9.01
N LEU A 173 5.57 8.61 7.91
CA LEU A 173 5.10 8.15 6.60
C LEU A 173 6.09 7.16 5.96
N PRO A 174 5.59 6.28 5.07
CA PRO A 174 6.43 5.38 4.28
C PRO A 174 7.38 6.15 3.37
N SER A 175 8.63 5.71 3.29
CA SER A 175 9.66 6.38 2.47
C SER A 175 9.29 6.44 0.99
N SER A 176 8.66 5.40 0.46
CA SER A 176 8.20 5.34 -0.92
C SER A 176 7.18 6.43 -1.28
N THR A 177 6.32 6.80 -0.32
CA THR A 177 5.22 7.75 -0.56
C THR A 177 5.64 9.22 -0.51
N VAL A 178 6.83 9.51 -0.01
CA VAL A 178 7.36 10.89 0.14
C VAL A 178 8.63 11.14 -0.67
N ALA A 179 9.04 10.17 -1.49
CA ALA A 179 10.29 10.24 -2.23
C ALA A 179 10.35 11.47 -3.16
N GLN A 180 9.28 11.74 -3.90
CA GLN A 180 9.20 12.88 -4.82
C GLN A 180 9.22 14.21 -4.07
N GLU A 181 8.47 14.35 -2.96
CA GLU A 181 8.46 15.58 -2.16
C GLU A 181 9.83 15.85 -1.52
N ILE A 182 10.55 14.80 -1.12
CA ILE A 182 11.92 14.94 -0.59
C ILE A 182 12.88 15.39 -1.71
N GLU A 183 12.80 14.79 -2.90
CA GLU A 183 13.60 15.18 -4.06
C GLU A 183 13.36 16.63 -4.46
N HIS A 184 12.11 17.08 -4.48
CA HIS A 184 11.71 18.44 -4.78
C HIS A 184 11.88 19.41 -3.59
N ARG A 185 12.37 18.95 -2.44
CA ARG A 185 12.57 19.74 -1.20
C ARG A 185 11.30 20.36 -0.64
N LEU A 186 10.16 19.76 -0.91
CA LEU A 186 8.86 20.14 -0.33
C LEU A 186 8.71 19.58 1.09
N LEU A 187 9.29 18.40 1.32
CA LEU A 187 9.33 17.71 2.61
C LEU A 187 10.76 17.27 2.96
N CYS A 188 11.00 17.00 4.24
CA CYS A 188 12.20 16.33 4.73
C CYS A 188 11.84 15.01 5.39
N GLY A 189 12.50 13.91 4.97
CA GLY A 189 12.37 12.58 5.57
C GLY A 189 13.56 12.31 6.49
N ILE A 190 13.30 12.00 7.76
CA ILE A 190 14.32 11.80 8.79
C ILE A 190 14.20 10.36 9.31
N PRO A 191 15.22 9.50 9.12
CA PRO A 191 15.23 8.15 9.67
C PRO A 191 15.14 8.13 11.21
N LEU A 192 14.28 7.26 11.75
CA LEU A 192 14.12 7.05 13.17
C LEU A 192 15.12 6.00 13.67
N ARG A 193 15.92 6.35 14.70
CA ARG A 193 16.89 5.43 15.33
C ARG A 193 16.25 4.65 16.47
N ALA A 194 16.90 3.53 16.81
CA ALA A 194 16.58 2.64 17.93
C ALA A 194 15.28 1.84 17.79
N VAL A 195 14.50 2.07 16.74
CA VAL A 195 13.31 1.28 16.41
C VAL A 195 13.27 1.00 14.93
N LYS A 196 13.06 -0.25 14.57
CA LYS A 196 12.81 -0.62 13.18
C LYS A 196 11.35 -0.35 12.87
N PHE A 197 11.10 0.79 12.26
CA PHE A 197 9.78 1.17 11.77
C PHE A 197 9.63 0.63 10.34
N PHE A 198 9.14 -0.59 10.23
CA PHE A 198 8.82 -1.17 8.94
C PHE A 198 7.33 -1.29 8.75
N ARG A 199 6.90 -1.07 7.54
CA ARG A 199 5.56 -1.29 7.07
C ARG A 199 5.57 -2.48 6.11
N PRO A 200 5.17 -3.68 6.55
CA PRO A 200 5.08 -4.84 5.68
C PRO A 200 3.98 -4.65 4.65
N LEU A 201 4.30 -4.86 3.38
CA LEU A 201 3.36 -4.86 2.26
C LEU A 201 3.14 -6.29 1.80
N ALA A 202 1.91 -6.60 1.42
CA ALA A 202 1.56 -7.92 0.93
C ALA A 202 0.49 -7.89 -0.15
N ILE A 203 0.53 -8.92 -0.99
CA ILE A 203 -0.54 -9.31 -1.89
C ILE A 203 -1.44 -10.30 -1.15
N LEU A 204 -2.74 -10.13 -1.33
CA LEU A 204 -3.76 -11.01 -0.80
C LEU A 204 -4.48 -11.73 -1.93
N LEU A 205 -4.67 -13.05 -1.78
CA LEU A 205 -5.38 -13.88 -2.73
C LEU A 205 -6.42 -14.74 -1.98
N ASN A 206 -7.57 -15.01 -2.60
CA ASN A 206 -8.53 -15.96 -2.05
C ASN A 206 -8.03 -17.39 -2.28
N LYS A 207 -7.87 -18.19 -1.20
CA LYS A 207 -7.41 -19.58 -1.25
C LYS A 207 -8.34 -20.50 -2.07
N ASN A 208 -9.61 -20.15 -2.15
CA ASN A 208 -10.64 -20.96 -2.80
C ASN A 208 -10.96 -20.51 -4.25
N LYS A 209 -10.25 -19.50 -4.77
CA LYS A 209 -10.46 -18.97 -6.12
C LYS A 209 -9.26 -19.27 -7.00
N THR A 210 -9.46 -19.97 -8.10
CA THR A 210 -8.43 -20.13 -9.12
C THR A 210 -8.31 -18.85 -9.90
N LEU A 211 -7.08 -18.31 -9.97
CA LEU A 211 -6.79 -17.11 -10.76
C LEU A 211 -6.85 -17.41 -12.26
N SER A 212 -7.32 -16.45 -13.04
CA SER A 212 -7.20 -16.47 -14.49
C SER A 212 -5.73 -16.42 -14.93
N LEU A 213 -5.42 -16.86 -16.15
CA LEU A 213 -4.06 -16.79 -16.68
C LEU A 213 -3.55 -15.33 -16.72
N ALA A 214 -4.40 -14.37 -17.04
CA ALA A 214 -4.07 -12.94 -17.01
C ALA A 214 -3.65 -12.49 -15.59
N ALA A 215 -4.42 -12.88 -14.54
CA ALA A 215 -4.10 -12.57 -13.14
C ALA A 215 -2.79 -13.25 -12.69
N GLN A 216 -2.52 -14.48 -13.12
CA GLN A 216 -1.24 -15.15 -12.84
C GLN A 216 -0.07 -14.39 -13.46
N LYS A 217 -0.21 -13.96 -14.74
CA LYS A 217 0.83 -13.17 -15.41
C LYS A 217 1.03 -11.79 -14.78
N PHE A 218 -0.01 -11.20 -14.23
CA PHE A 218 0.11 -9.96 -13.47
C PHE A 218 0.92 -10.16 -12.18
N LEU A 219 0.67 -11.24 -11.43
CA LEU A 219 1.47 -11.59 -10.25
C LEU A 219 2.93 -11.89 -10.60
N GLU A 220 3.20 -12.65 -11.67
CA GLU A 220 4.57 -12.89 -12.15
C GLU A 220 5.31 -11.58 -12.46
N ASN A 221 4.62 -10.60 -13.08
CA ASN A 221 5.19 -9.30 -13.39
C ASN A 221 5.51 -8.47 -12.13
N ILE A 222 4.73 -8.63 -11.06
CA ILE A 222 4.99 -7.99 -9.76
C ILE A 222 6.20 -8.65 -9.09
N HIS A 223 6.27 -9.97 -9.04
CA HIS A 223 7.37 -10.70 -8.41
C HIS A 223 8.72 -10.49 -9.11
N ALA A 224 8.73 -10.24 -10.40
CA ALA A 224 9.96 -9.92 -11.14
C ALA A 224 10.59 -8.56 -10.76
N LYS A 225 9.84 -7.69 -10.05
CA LYS A 225 10.31 -6.36 -9.60
C LYS A 225 10.76 -6.34 -8.13
N ILE A 226 10.35 -7.35 -7.35
CA ILE A 226 10.62 -7.49 -5.91
C ILE A 226 11.81 -8.41 -5.68
#